data_57382038616ec748cefdad01c703603d
#
_entry.id   57382038616ec748cefdad01c703603d
#
_cell.length_a   1.000
_cell.length_b   1.000
_cell.length_c   1.000
_cell.angle_alpha   90.00
_cell.angle_beta   90.00
_cell.angle_gamma   90.00
#
_symmetry.space_group_name_H-M   'P 1'
#
loop_
_entity.id
_entity.type
_entity.pdbx_description
1 polymer ?
#
loop_
_entity_poly.entity_id
_entity_poly.type
_entity_poly.pdbx_seq_one_letter_code
_entity_poly.pdbx_strand_id
1 'polypeptide(L)'
;MRPSRGRPLVAAALAILLFWLVGYPLVLTLLEALGAPRFTLAHFADFARRPAEWQALWASLWISLVTVILSAAIGVPLAFLFERAEFPGRRALGVLVALPVALPPLVGVIAFLFLYGESGFASRAVQAVLRLEQPPWRLSGPAAILLVHAYSMYVYFYLFTRAGLARLDFAYLEAAKSLGAGRWRTAFAVTLPLLSPALSGAALLTFMTSLASFSAPYVFGGSFRVMTTQIVASKLNGDIGLAMVETVALAAVGFAGLYLLRRTEARSVVGTVRGVAPRRALAGGRFVLAAAGWVLAALLLLPHASLILLSFVPRNTWTTEALPPVLDLGNYASLFREPEHLRPIVNSLWMAAAATAVALLLGFLAADAAVRGRRRGRFALGNVLEWLIAAPWALPGTVFAMALAAAFSVHRPAAARFVLVGTAAILPLGYLVRSLPLTGRAAFAGLRQMDPALEEAAASLGAGAGRRLTRIVLPHLKPALLAGASLAFLTSLGDFVVSIVLYTYSTRPISIEILSAMRLQEIGVAAAYGVLLTVLSAAAFLTWGRRA
;
A
#
# COMPACT_ATOMS: atom_id res chain seq x y z
N MET A 1 -32.06 5.39 31.11
CA MET A 1 -31.00 4.35 31.25
C MET A 1 -29.76 4.93 31.88
N ARG A 2 -29.33 4.46 33.05
CA ARG A 2 -28.06 4.93 33.66
C ARG A 2 -26.89 4.57 32.76
N PRO A 3 -25.99 5.51 32.42
CA PRO A 3 -24.81 5.20 31.60
C PRO A 3 -23.95 4.17 32.34
N SER A 4 -23.72 3.01 31.74
CA SER A 4 -22.81 2.02 32.33
C SER A 4 -21.43 2.68 32.49
N ARG A 5 -20.96 2.86 33.73
CA ARG A 5 -19.66 3.47 34.09
C ARG A 5 -18.47 2.75 33.44
N GLY A 6 -18.60 1.50 32.99
CA GLY A 6 -17.54 0.72 32.37
C GLY A 6 -17.12 1.15 30.95
N ARG A 7 -18.01 1.74 30.17
CA ARG A 7 -17.69 2.10 28.75
C ARG A 7 -16.63 3.18 28.57
N PRO A 8 -16.56 4.26 29.37
CA PRO A 8 -15.48 5.25 29.26
C PRO A 8 -14.12 4.66 29.67
N LEU A 9 -14.10 3.73 30.63
CA LEU A 9 -12.88 3.04 31.04
C LEU A 9 -12.33 2.15 29.91
N VAL A 10 -13.21 1.42 29.21
CA VAL A 10 -12.81 0.61 28.05
C VAL A 10 -12.25 1.50 26.93
N ALA A 11 -12.88 2.63 26.64
CA ALA A 11 -12.38 3.55 25.61
C ALA A 11 -11.03 4.17 26.01
N ALA A 12 -10.81 4.51 27.29
CA ALA A 12 -9.54 4.98 27.80
C ALA A 12 -8.46 3.89 27.74
N ALA A 13 -8.78 2.67 28.15
CA ALA A 13 -7.86 1.53 28.06
C ALA A 13 -7.46 1.23 26.60
N LEU A 14 -8.40 1.31 25.66
CA LEU A 14 -8.11 1.19 24.23
C LEU A 14 -7.20 2.32 23.72
N ALA A 15 -7.42 3.56 24.17
CA ALA A 15 -6.57 4.69 23.81
C ALA A 15 -5.15 4.52 24.35
N ILE A 16 -5.00 4.04 25.58
CA ILE A 16 -3.70 3.73 26.18
C ILE A 16 -3.01 2.60 25.42
N LEU A 17 -3.72 1.51 25.09
CA LEU A 17 -3.17 0.39 24.33
C LEU A 17 -2.73 0.82 22.92
N LEU A 18 -3.57 1.58 22.21
CA LEU A 18 -3.23 2.07 20.87
C LEU A 18 -2.09 3.10 20.93
N PHE A 19 -2.04 3.94 21.96
CA PHE A 19 -0.89 4.83 22.17
C PHE A 19 0.39 4.02 22.43
N TRP A 20 0.32 2.98 23.23
CA TRP A 20 1.46 2.09 23.48
C TRP A 20 1.94 1.36 22.22
N LEU A 21 1.03 0.96 21.33
CA LEU A 21 1.36 0.28 20.08
C LEU A 21 1.88 1.23 18.99
N VAL A 22 1.34 2.44 18.90
CA VAL A 22 1.57 3.38 17.78
C VAL A 22 2.36 4.61 18.24
N GLY A 23 1.89 5.27 19.29
CA GLY A 23 2.45 6.54 19.76
C GLY A 23 3.77 6.39 20.47
N TYR A 24 3.87 5.46 21.41
CA TYR A 24 5.08 5.24 22.21
C TYR A 24 6.34 4.93 21.36
N PRO A 25 6.30 4.02 20.38
CA PRO A 25 7.47 3.79 19.51
C PRO A 25 7.90 5.05 18.76
N LEU A 26 6.96 5.88 18.29
CA LEU A 26 7.27 7.12 17.57
C LEU A 26 7.88 8.18 18.50
N VAL A 27 7.34 8.33 19.72
CA VAL A 27 7.89 9.23 20.74
C VAL A 27 9.32 8.79 21.10
N LEU A 28 9.53 7.50 21.29
CA LEU A 28 10.85 6.97 21.60
C LEU A 28 11.86 7.21 20.47
N THR A 29 11.45 7.04 19.21
CA THR A 29 12.30 7.34 18.06
C THR A 29 12.77 8.81 18.09
N LEU A 30 11.86 9.72 18.42
CA LEU A 30 12.21 11.15 18.56
C LEU A 30 13.18 11.37 19.74
N LEU A 31 12.95 10.72 20.89
CA LEU A 31 13.83 10.80 22.05
C LEU A 31 15.23 10.25 21.75
N GLU A 32 15.33 9.14 21.05
CA GLU A 32 16.61 8.56 20.62
C GLU A 32 17.30 9.44 19.57
N ALA A 33 16.59 10.02 18.63
CA ALA A 33 17.13 11.00 17.69
C ALA A 33 17.73 12.22 18.42
N LEU A 34 17.12 12.62 19.55
CA LEU A 34 17.62 13.66 20.44
C LEU A 34 18.71 13.18 21.40
N GLY A 35 19.23 11.96 21.23
CA GLY A 35 20.33 11.41 22.04
C GLY A 35 19.97 11.16 23.50
N ALA A 36 18.73 10.81 23.82
CA ALA A 36 18.33 10.48 25.19
C ALA A 36 19.20 9.34 25.78
N PRO A 37 19.54 9.42 27.08
CA PRO A 37 19.09 10.35 28.12
C PRO A 37 19.86 11.67 28.21
N ARG A 38 20.95 11.85 27.45
CA ARG A 38 21.83 13.05 27.57
C ARG A 38 21.31 14.26 26.77
N PHE A 39 20.29 14.08 25.94
CA PHE A 39 19.69 15.11 25.10
C PHE A 39 20.71 15.99 24.35
N THR A 40 21.22 15.46 23.24
CA THR A 40 22.16 16.15 22.36
C THR A 40 21.60 16.28 20.95
N LEU A 41 21.95 17.37 20.27
CA LEU A 41 21.66 17.54 18.84
C LEU A 41 22.78 16.99 17.93
N ALA A 42 23.73 16.21 18.48
CA ALA A 42 24.85 15.69 17.70
C ALA A 42 24.40 14.88 16.48
N HIS A 43 23.41 13.99 16.62
CA HIS A 43 22.90 13.18 15.52
C HIS A 43 22.22 14.05 14.44
N PHE A 44 21.55 15.16 14.83
CA PHE A 44 21.00 16.12 13.86
C PHE A 44 22.12 16.92 13.18
N ALA A 45 23.18 17.26 13.90
CA ALA A 45 24.35 17.92 13.32
C ALA A 45 25.07 16.99 12.34
N ASP A 46 25.18 15.70 12.64
CA ASP A 46 25.75 14.69 11.76
C ASP A 46 24.92 14.55 10.47
N PHE A 47 23.59 14.46 10.61
CA PHE A 47 22.66 14.49 9.47
C PHE A 47 22.88 15.74 8.61
N ALA A 48 22.93 16.92 9.23
CA ALA A 48 23.06 18.19 8.52
C ALA A 48 24.41 18.33 7.78
N ARG A 49 25.48 17.74 8.32
CA ARG A 49 26.84 17.80 7.75
C ARG A 49 27.09 16.78 6.63
N ARG A 50 26.32 15.70 6.55
CA ARG A 50 26.52 14.63 5.57
C ARG A 50 25.72 14.92 4.29
N PRO A 51 26.38 15.22 3.14
CA PRO A 51 25.65 15.47 1.89
C PRO A 51 24.77 14.31 1.43
N ALA A 52 25.13 13.07 1.77
CA ALA A 52 24.38 11.86 1.41
C ALA A 52 22.97 11.87 2.01
N GLU A 53 22.79 12.43 3.20
CA GLU A 53 21.49 12.50 3.89
C GLU A 53 20.52 13.45 3.16
N TRP A 54 21.04 14.63 2.80
CA TRP A 54 20.27 15.60 2.00
C TRP A 54 19.96 15.09 0.60
N GLN A 55 20.91 14.39 -0.03
CA GLN A 55 20.67 13.75 -1.33
C GLN A 55 19.57 12.69 -1.23
N ALA A 56 19.59 11.85 -0.20
CA ALA A 56 18.56 10.83 0.00
C ALA A 56 17.18 11.43 0.31
N LEU A 57 17.12 12.51 1.13
CA LEU A 57 15.88 13.23 1.42
C LEU A 57 15.33 13.90 0.15
N TRP A 58 16.18 14.61 -0.59
CA TRP A 58 15.81 15.25 -1.85
C TRP A 58 15.38 14.22 -2.90
N ALA A 59 16.13 13.11 -3.02
CA ALA A 59 15.77 12.01 -3.91
C ALA A 59 14.38 11.46 -3.61
N SER A 60 14.04 11.27 -2.33
CA SER A 60 12.71 10.82 -1.92
C SER A 60 11.61 11.79 -2.36
N LEU A 61 11.84 13.10 -2.23
CA LEU A 61 10.87 14.13 -2.58
C LEU A 61 10.67 14.21 -4.10
N TRP A 62 11.74 14.37 -4.88
CA TRP A 62 11.60 14.57 -6.31
C TRP A 62 11.13 13.29 -7.03
N ILE A 63 11.59 12.09 -6.62
CA ILE A 63 11.06 10.83 -7.15
C ILE A 63 9.56 10.74 -6.90
N SER A 64 9.10 11.10 -5.70
CA SER A 64 7.67 11.05 -5.38
C SER A 64 6.86 12.07 -6.19
N LEU A 65 7.36 13.28 -6.38
CA LEU A 65 6.71 14.30 -7.21
C LEU A 65 6.65 13.90 -8.68
N VAL A 66 7.75 13.41 -9.24
CA VAL A 66 7.79 12.93 -10.64
C VAL A 66 6.88 11.72 -10.81
N THR A 67 6.84 10.81 -9.84
CA THR A 67 5.90 9.67 -9.83
C THR A 67 4.45 10.16 -9.91
N VAL A 68 4.06 11.19 -9.16
CA VAL A 68 2.71 11.79 -9.24
C VAL A 68 2.41 12.26 -10.66
N ILE A 69 3.35 12.99 -11.28
CA ILE A 69 3.18 13.52 -12.64
C ILE A 69 3.03 12.38 -13.66
N LEU A 70 3.92 11.39 -13.63
CA LEU A 70 3.89 10.24 -14.54
C LEU A 70 2.62 9.41 -14.35
N SER A 71 2.25 9.14 -13.10
CA SER A 71 1.03 8.40 -12.79
C SER A 71 -0.24 9.13 -13.23
N ALA A 72 -0.29 10.46 -13.08
CA ALA A 72 -1.38 11.28 -13.57
C ALA A 72 -1.45 11.28 -15.10
N ALA A 73 -0.30 11.42 -15.77
CA ALA A 73 -0.19 11.42 -17.24
C ALA A 73 -0.71 10.12 -17.87
N ILE A 74 -0.60 8.99 -17.16
CA ILE A 74 -1.12 7.67 -17.59
C ILE A 74 -2.57 7.47 -17.12
N GLY A 75 -2.81 7.65 -15.83
CA GLY A 75 -4.07 7.25 -15.19
C GLY A 75 -5.25 8.12 -15.55
N VAL A 76 -5.05 9.45 -15.70
CA VAL A 76 -6.14 10.38 -16.03
C VAL A 76 -6.67 10.13 -17.45
N PRO A 77 -5.84 10.10 -18.51
CA PRO A 77 -6.35 9.79 -19.87
C PRO A 77 -7.03 8.43 -19.95
N LEU A 78 -6.48 7.40 -19.32
CA LEU A 78 -7.09 6.08 -19.25
C LEU A 78 -8.48 6.14 -18.58
N ALA A 79 -8.62 6.86 -17.47
CA ALA A 79 -9.91 7.03 -16.81
C ALA A 79 -10.96 7.70 -17.71
N PHE A 80 -10.57 8.74 -18.44
CA PHE A 80 -11.45 9.41 -19.43
C PHE A 80 -11.84 8.45 -20.55
N LEU A 81 -10.89 7.68 -21.10
CA LEU A 81 -11.15 6.69 -22.12
C LEU A 81 -12.19 5.66 -21.66
N PHE A 82 -11.93 5.03 -20.51
CA PHE A 82 -12.79 3.97 -19.98
C PHE A 82 -14.15 4.46 -19.49
N GLU A 83 -14.30 5.73 -19.09
CA GLU A 83 -15.59 6.24 -18.61
C GLU A 83 -16.44 6.87 -19.73
N ARG A 84 -15.81 7.41 -20.78
CA ARG A 84 -16.50 8.14 -21.84
C ARG A 84 -16.71 7.36 -23.13
N ALA A 85 -15.90 6.34 -23.41
CA ALA A 85 -15.97 5.55 -24.64
C ALA A 85 -16.59 4.17 -24.40
N GLU A 86 -17.44 3.75 -25.36
CA GLU A 86 -17.94 2.38 -25.47
C GLU A 86 -17.17 1.63 -26.55
N PHE A 87 -16.53 0.52 -26.15
CA PHE A 87 -15.80 -0.37 -27.05
C PHE A 87 -15.84 -1.83 -26.54
N PRO A 88 -15.68 -2.83 -27.45
CA PRO A 88 -15.69 -4.25 -27.08
C PRO A 88 -14.62 -4.58 -26.04
N GLY A 89 -14.96 -5.39 -25.03
CA GLY A 89 -14.03 -5.82 -23.99
C GLY A 89 -13.76 -4.78 -22.89
N ARG A 90 -14.35 -3.58 -22.92
CA ARG A 90 -14.11 -2.49 -22.00
C ARG A 90 -14.15 -2.91 -20.51
N ARG A 91 -15.12 -3.77 -20.12
CA ARG A 91 -15.25 -4.21 -18.73
C ARG A 91 -14.04 -5.07 -18.29
N ALA A 92 -13.67 -6.06 -19.11
CA ALA A 92 -12.53 -6.92 -18.85
C ALA A 92 -11.21 -6.12 -18.85
N LEU A 93 -11.01 -5.28 -19.85
CA LEU A 93 -9.84 -4.40 -19.94
C LEU A 93 -9.77 -3.44 -18.75
N GLY A 94 -10.90 -2.90 -18.29
CA GLY A 94 -10.93 -2.01 -17.11
C GLY A 94 -10.48 -2.69 -15.81
N VAL A 95 -10.70 -4.01 -15.69
CA VAL A 95 -10.17 -4.82 -14.57
C VAL A 95 -8.67 -5.07 -14.76
N LEU A 96 -8.25 -5.47 -15.96
CA LEU A 96 -6.84 -5.75 -16.26
C LEU A 96 -5.94 -4.53 -16.07
N VAL A 97 -6.41 -3.35 -16.48
CA VAL A 97 -5.71 -2.07 -16.27
C VAL A 97 -5.58 -1.72 -14.79
N ALA A 98 -6.50 -2.16 -13.93
CA ALA A 98 -6.41 -1.94 -12.49
C ALA A 98 -5.59 -3.01 -11.73
N LEU A 99 -5.21 -4.09 -12.39
CA LEU A 99 -4.53 -5.25 -11.78
C LEU A 99 -3.22 -4.89 -11.03
N PRO A 100 -2.36 -3.98 -11.53
CA PRO A 100 -1.08 -3.69 -10.86
C PRO A 100 -1.20 -3.25 -9.40
N VAL A 101 -2.32 -2.64 -8.99
CA VAL A 101 -2.51 -2.21 -7.60
C VAL A 101 -2.78 -3.38 -6.63
N ALA A 102 -3.26 -4.50 -7.16
CA ALA A 102 -3.59 -5.67 -6.34
C ALA A 102 -2.38 -6.58 -6.04
N LEU A 103 -1.24 -6.30 -6.68
CA LEU A 103 -0.04 -7.13 -6.56
C LEU A 103 0.84 -6.68 -5.39
N PRO A 104 1.47 -7.62 -4.67
CA PRO A 104 2.47 -7.27 -3.67
C PRO A 104 3.61 -6.45 -4.31
N PRO A 105 3.99 -5.29 -3.72
CA PRO A 105 4.94 -4.36 -4.35
C PRO A 105 6.27 -5.00 -4.76
N LEU A 106 6.83 -5.89 -3.92
CA LEU A 106 8.09 -6.58 -4.24
C LEU A 106 7.96 -7.50 -5.46
N VAL A 107 6.84 -8.22 -5.57
CA VAL A 107 6.58 -9.12 -6.71
C VAL A 107 6.54 -8.34 -8.01
N GLY A 108 5.87 -7.18 -8.01
CA GLY A 108 5.87 -6.28 -9.17
C GLY A 108 7.26 -5.81 -9.56
N VAL A 109 8.07 -5.38 -8.58
CA VAL A 109 9.47 -4.95 -8.81
C VAL A 109 10.31 -6.06 -9.44
N ILE A 110 10.19 -7.29 -8.93
CA ILE A 110 10.94 -8.45 -9.43
C ILE A 110 10.47 -8.88 -10.82
N ALA A 111 9.17 -8.84 -11.07
CA ALA A 111 8.62 -9.09 -12.39
C ALA A 111 9.18 -8.11 -13.44
N PHE A 112 9.36 -6.82 -13.06
CA PHE A 112 10.04 -5.84 -13.89
C PHE A 112 11.51 -6.14 -14.11
N LEU A 113 12.23 -6.57 -13.07
CA LEU A 113 13.64 -6.96 -13.18
C LEU A 113 13.80 -8.14 -14.14
N PHE A 114 12.96 -9.15 -14.05
CA PHE A 114 13.01 -10.32 -14.91
C PHE A 114 12.60 -10.04 -16.36
N LEU A 115 11.75 -9.03 -16.58
CA LEU A 115 11.38 -8.64 -17.94
C LEU A 115 12.37 -7.66 -18.57
N TYR A 116 12.69 -6.58 -17.85
CA TYR A 116 13.43 -5.43 -18.40
C TYR A 116 14.85 -5.28 -17.83
N GLY A 117 15.30 -6.13 -16.91
CA GLY A 117 16.67 -6.12 -16.42
C GLY A 117 17.68 -6.44 -17.53
N GLU A 118 18.96 -6.26 -17.28
CA GLU A 118 20.04 -6.52 -18.26
C GLU A 118 19.96 -7.94 -18.85
N SER A 119 19.67 -8.94 -18.01
CA SER A 119 19.48 -10.33 -18.39
C SER A 119 18.00 -10.74 -18.51
N GLY A 120 17.10 -9.76 -18.57
CA GLY A 120 15.65 -10.00 -18.66
C GLY A 120 15.17 -10.40 -20.05
N PHE A 121 13.96 -10.93 -20.14
CA PHE A 121 13.41 -11.43 -21.41
C PHE A 121 13.38 -10.38 -22.51
N ALA A 122 12.92 -9.14 -22.22
CA ALA A 122 12.84 -8.08 -23.21
C ALA A 122 14.25 -7.67 -23.70
N SER A 123 15.21 -7.56 -22.78
CA SER A 123 16.59 -7.23 -23.10
C SER A 123 17.21 -8.29 -24.00
N ARG A 124 17.09 -9.58 -23.65
CA ARG A 124 17.58 -10.71 -24.45
C ARG A 124 16.90 -10.82 -25.81
N ALA A 125 15.57 -10.60 -25.86
CA ALA A 125 14.83 -10.62 -27.12
C ALA A 125 15.33 -9.54 -28.09
N VAL A 126 15.50 -8.30 -27.60
CA VAL A 126 16.04 -7.19 -28.43
C VAL A 126 17.49 -7.47 -28.83
N GLN A 127 18.31 -7.98 -27.91
CA GLN A 127 19.69 -8.35 -28.17
C GLN A 127 19.78 -9.42 -29.27
N ALA A 128 18.94 -10.46 -29.23
CA ALA A 128 18.90 -11.50 -30.23
C ALA A 128 18.42 -10.98 -31.61
N VAL A 129 17.33 -10.18 -31.64
CA VAL A 129 16.78 -9.62 -32.89
C VAL A 129 17.75 -8.64 -33.55
N LEU A 130 18.38 -7.77 -32.77
CA LEU A 130 19.31 -6.74 -33.28
C LEU A 130 20.76 -7.24 -33.34
N ARG A 131 21.04 -8.47 -32.93
CA ARG A 131 22.38 -9.10 -32.87
C ARG A 131 23.40 -8.26 -32.12
N LEU A 132 22.99 -7.70 -30.95
CA LEU A 132 23.85 -6.87 -30.14
C LEU A 132 24.78 -7.74 -29.27
N GLU A 133 26.05 -7.33 -29.11
CA GLU A 133 27.00 -8.01 -28.22
C GLU A 133 26.74 -7.70 -26.74
N GLN A 134 26.13 -6.56 -26.44
CA GLN A 134 25.82 -6.12 -25.07
C GLN A 134 24.31 -5.90 -24.87
N PRO A 135 23.82 -5.95 -23.63
CA PRO A 135 22.43 -5.61 -23.32
C PRO A 135 22.06 -4.22 -23.84
N PRO A 136 20.87 -4.05 -24.48
CA PRO A 136 20.48 -2.79 -25.11
C PRO A 136 20.26 -1.64 -24.13
N TRP A 137 20.03 -1.95 -22.86
CA TRP A 137 19.86 -0.97 -21.77
C TRP A 137 20.24 -1.56 -20.42
N ARG A 138 20.47 -0.67 -19.45
CA ARG A 138 20.62 -0.99 -18.02
C ARG A 138 19.45 -0.42 -17.25
N LEU A 139 18.61 -1.31 -16.68
CA LEU A 139 17.51 -0.89 -15.84
C LEU A 139 17.99 -0.70 -14.39
N SER A 140 18.44 0.49 -14.06
CA SER A 140 18.95 0.83 -12.74
C SER A 140 18.74 2.32 -12.41
N GLY A 141 18.92 2.67 -11.14
CA GLY A 141 18.84 4.04 -10.65
C GLY A 141 17.44 4.65 -10.72
N PRO A 142 17.33 5.97 -10.74
CA PRO A 142 16.07 6.69 -10.64
C PRO A 142 15.10 6.40 -11.78
N ALA A 143 15.59 6.17 -13.00
CA ALA A 143 14.75 5.86 -14.16
C ALA A 143 13.98 4.54 -13.97
N ALA A 144 14.65 3.51 -13.46
CA ALA A 144 14.02 2.23 -13.16
C ALA A 144 12.98 2.36 -12.06
N ILE A 145 13.29 3.10 -10.99
CA ILE A 145 12.36 3.37 -9.89
C ILE A 145 11.11 4.09 -10.41
N LEU A 146 11.27 5.15 -11.21
CA LEU A 146 10.17 5.89 -11.80
C LEU A 146 9.31 5.05 -12.74
N LEU A 147 9.92 4.18 -13.54
CA LEU A 147 9.20 3.27 -14.44
C LEU A 147 8.29 2.33 -13.64
N VAL A 148 8.84 1.66 -12.61
CA VAL A 148 8.07 0.75 -11.75
C VAL A 148 6.97 1.50 -10.97
N HIS A 149 7.28 2.68 -10.44
CA HIS A 149 6.30 3.51 -9.74
C HIS A 149 5.18 3.97 -10.68
N ALA A 150 5.51 4.47 -11.87
CA ALA A 150 4.52 4.89 -12.86
C ALA A 150 3.59 3.72 -13.23
N TYR A 151 4.18 2.52 -13.46
CA TYR A 151 3.44 1.31 -13.77
C TYR A 151 2.48 0.86 -12.65
N SER A 152 2.91 0.93 -11.40
CA SER A 152 2.09 0.45 -10.28
C SER A 152 1.10 1.50 -9.76
N MET A 153 1.45 2.79 -9.81
CA MET A 153 0.73 3.85 -9.12
C MET A 153 -0.23 4.66 -10.01
N TYR A 154 -0.14 4.57 -11.37
CA TYR A 154 -1.13 5.20 -12.24
C TYR A 154 -2.56 4.74 -11.93
N VAL A 155 -2.71 3.56 -11.36
CA VAL A 155 -4.00 2.97 -11.01
C VAL A 155 -4.75 3.83 -9.99
N TYR A 156 -4.06 4.51 -9.09
CA TYR A 156 -4.71 5.45 -8.16
C TYR A 156 -5.38 6.60 -8.91
N PHE A 157 -4.69 7.23 -9.86
CA PHE A 157 -5.30 8.25 -10.69
C PHE A 157 -6.44 7.70 -11.56
N TYR A 158 -6.25 6.51 -12.12
CA TYR A 158 -7.28 5.84 -12.91
C TYR A 158 -8.57 5.61 -12.10
N LEU A 159 -8.49 5.04 -10.91
CA LEU A 159 -9.65 4.73 -10.09
C LEU A 159 -10.33 5.99 -9.52
N PHE A 160 -9.55 6.93 -8.97
CA PHE A 160 -10.09 8.16 -8.41
C PHE A 160 -10.73 9.04 -9.46
N THR A 161 -10.09 9.19 -10.62
CA THR A 161 -10.64 9.97 -11.74
C THR A 161 -11.93 9.34 -12.26
N ARG A 162 -11.98 8.01 -12.41
CA ARG A 162 -13.21 7.31 -12.79
C ARG A 162 -14.34 7.52 -11.80
N ALA A 163 -14.04 7.38 -10.50
CA ALA A 163 -15.03 7.63 -9.45
C ALA A 163 -15.53 9.09 -9.46
N GLY A 164 -14.64 10.03 -9.73
CA GLY A 164 -14.99 11.44 -9.90
C GLY A 164 -15.85 11.69 -11.13
N LEU A 165 -15.48 11.13 -12.28
CA LEU A 165 -16.26 11.24 -13.54
C LEU A 165 -17.65 10.62 -13.42
N ALA A 166 -17.80 9.51 -12.69
CA ALA A 166 -19.09 8.86 -12.46
C ALA A 166 -20.04 9.69 -11.59
N ARG A 167 -19.50 10.60 -10.76
CA ARG A 167 -20.28 11.51 -9.90
C ARG A 167 -20.51 12.89 -10.52
N LEU A 168 -19.90 13.17 -11.66
CA LEU A 168 -19.96 14.48 -12.30
C LEU A 168 -21.32 14.68 -12.97
N ASP A 169 -22.04 15.75 -12.60
CA ASP A 169 -23.32 16.08 -13.23
C ASP A 169 -23.11 16.52 -14.69
N PHE A 170 -23.79 15.82 -15.60
CA PHE A 170 -23.67 16.05 -17.03
C PHE A 170 -24.18 17.45 -17.47
N ALA A 171 -25.07 18.05 -16.69
CA ALA A 171 -25.60 19.37 -16.95
C ALA A 171 -24.51 20.46 -17.10
N TYR A 172 -23.41 20.36 -16.31
CA TYR A 172 -22.28 21.28 -16.45
C TYR A 172 -21.60 21.19 -17.82
N LEU A 173 -21.51 19.99 -18.37
CA LEU A 173 -20.89 19.76 -19.67
C LEU A 173 -21.78 20.21 -20.81
N GLU A 174 -23.10 20.05 -20.67
CA GLU A 174 -24.09 20.55 -21.63
C GLU A 174 -24.16 22.08 -21.63
N ALA A 175 -24.17 22.70 -20.46
CA ALA A 175 -24.13 24.14 -20.33
C ALA A 175 -22.87 24.74 -20.99
N ALA A 176 -21.68 24.13 -20.73
CA ALA A 176 -20.44 24.56 -21.36
C ALA A 176 -20.52 24.49 -22.90
N LYS A 177 -21.11 23.41 -23.44
CA LYS A 177 -21.30 23.25 -24.89
C LYS A 177 -22.30 24.25 -25.47
N SER A 178 -23.41 24.49 -24.76
CA SER A 178 -24.43 25.49 -25.17
C SER A 178 -23.82 26.89 -25.21
N LEU A 179 -22.81 27.16 -24.39
CA LEU A 179 -22.03 28.41 -24.42
C LEU A 179 -20.87 28.40 -25.45
N GLY A 180 -20.87 27.42 -26.38
CA GLY A 180 -19.87 27.32 -27.46
C GLY A 180 -18.47 26.82 -27.03
N ALA A 181 -18.32 26.24 -25.83
CA ALA A 181 -17.03 25.71 -25.40
C ALA A 181 -16.67 24.44 -26.19
N GLY A 182 -15.53 24.49 -26.89
CA GLY A 182 -14.94 23.32 -27.53
C GLY A 182 -14.48 22.26 -26.52
N ARG A 183 -14.17 21.02 -27.02
CA ARG A 183 -13.83 19.87 -26.19
C ARG A 183 -12.66 20.13 -25.19
N TRP A 184 -11.62 20.80 -25.63
CA TRP A 184 -10.46 21.13 -24.80
C TRP A 184 -10.81 22.16 -23.73
N ARG A 185 -11.55 23.23 -24.11
CA ARG A 185 -12.01 24.24 -23.14
C ARG A 185 -12.92 23.61 -22.09
N THR A 186 -13.84 22.74 -22.48
CA THR A 186 -14.69 22.00 -21.55
C THR A 186 -13.86 21.08 -20.62
N ALA A 187 -12.84 20.40 -21.16
CA ALA A 187 -11.98 19.54 -20.35
C ALA A 187 -11.18 20.33 -19.30
N PHE A 188 -10.47 21.38 -19.71
CA PHE A 188 -9.56 22.12 -18.82
C PHE A 188 -10.27 23.15 -17.94
N ALA A 189 -11.32 23.84 -18.44
CA ALA A 189 -12.00 24.89 -17.69
C ALA A 189 -13.19 24.39 -16.85
N VAL A 190 -13.74 23.20 -17.14
CA VAL A 190 -14.92 22.68 -16.43
C VAL A 190 -14.62 21.31 -15.79
N THR A 191 -14.23 20.31 -16.60
CA THR A 191 -14.14 18.93 -16.09
C THR A 191 -13.01 18.75 -15.10
N LEU A 192 -11.77 19.16 -15.43
CA LEU A 192 -10.61 19.02 -14.53
C LEU A 192 -10.75 19.80 -13.23
N PRO A 193 -11.22 21.06 -13.20
CA PRO A 193 -11.53 21.76 -11.95
C PRO A 193 -12.57 21.06 -11.08
N LEU A 194 -13.63 20.51 -11.66
CA LEU A 194 -14.63 19.73 -10.93
C LEU A 194 -14.07 18.39 -10.41
N LEU A 195 -13.07 17.82 -11.08
CA LEU A 195 -12.37 16.63 -10.63
C LEU A 195 -11.24 16.92 -9.64
N SER A 196 -10.93 18.19 -9.36
CA SER A 196 -9.78 18.55 -8.51
C SER A 196 -9.75 17.84 -7.14
N PRO A 197 -10.88 17.58 -6.44
CA PRO A 197 -10.85 16.82 -5.18
C PRO A 197 -10.40 15.36 -5.39
N ALA A 198 -10.89 14.71 -6.45
CA ALA A 198 -10.51 13.34 -6.79
C ALA A 198 -9.03 13.26 -7.23
N LEU A 199 -8.59 14.21 -8.06
CA LEU A 199 -7.22 14.31 -8.53
C LEU A 199 -6.24 14.62 -7.39
N SER A 200 -6.60 15.53 -6.47
CA SER A 200 -5.79 15.84 -5.28
C SER A 200 -5.66 14.63 -4.36
N GLY A 201 -6.74 13.88 -4.14
CA GLY A 201 -6.71 12.64 -3.38
C GLY A 201 -5.80 11.58 -4.01
N ALA A 202 -5.90 11.39 -5.34
CA ALA A 202 -5.03 10.48 -6.08
C ALA A 202 -3.56 10.93 -6.04
N ALA A 203 -3.29 12.22 -6.23
CA ALA A 203 -1.95 12.79 -6.21
C ALA A 203 -1.26 12.56 -4.87
N LEU A 204 -1.99 12.82 -3.77
CA LEU A 204 -1.42 12.67 -2.45
C LEU A 204 -1.24 11.20 -2.06
N LEU A 205 -2.20 10.31 -2.41
CA LEU A 205 -2.04 8.87 -2.19
C LEU A 205 -0.82 8.34 -2.96
N THR A 206 -0.65 8.76 -4.22
CA THR A 206 0.51 8.41 -5.04
C THR A 206 1.80 8.94 -4.43
N PHE A 207 1.84 10.21 -4.01
CA PHE A 207 2.98 10.82 -3.36
C PHE A 207 3.39 10.06 -2.09
N MET A 208 2.43 9.80 -1.19
CA MET A 208 2.68 9.10 0.07
C MET A 208 3.14 7.65 -0.16
N THR A 209 2.55 6.95 -1.14
CA THR A 209 2.95 5.58 -1.49
C THR A 209 4.35 5.55 -2.11
N SER A 210 4.69 6.51 -2.97
CA SER A 210 6.02 6.64 -3.55
C SER A 210 7.07 7.01 -2.49
N LEU A 211 6.77 7.96 -1.59
CA LEU A 211 7.64 8.36 -0.48
C LEU A 211 7.91 7.17 0.47
N ALA A 212 6.92 6.32 0.68
CA ALA A 212 7.01 5.11 1.50
C ALA A 212 7.62 3.91 0.75
N SER A 213 7.89 4.04 -0.55
CA SER A 213 8.42 2.95 -1.35
C SER A 213 9.81 2.55 -0.89
N PHE A 214 9.99 1.24 -0.71
CA PHE A 214 11.28 0.65 -0.36
C PHE A 214 11.73 -0.37 -1.40
N SER A 215 10.82 -1.22 -1.90
CA SER A 215 11.17 -2.36 -2.76
C SER A 215 11.86 -1.93 -4.07
N ALA A 216 11.31 -0.95 -4.79
CA ALA A 216 11.88 -0.48 -6.05
C ALA A 216 13.25 0.23 -5.84
N PRO A 217 13.40 1.18 -4.90
CA PRO A 217 14.71 1.75 -4.59
C PRO A 217 15.73 0.73 -4.09
N TYR A 218 15.30 -0.29 -3.34
CA TYR A 218 16.20 -1.31 -2.84
C TYR A 218 16.75 -2.22 -3.94
N VAL A 219 15.91 -2.60 -4.91
CA VAL A 219 16.30 -3.51 -6.00
C VAL A 219 17.03 -2.77 -7.12
N PHE A 220 16.56 -1.58 -7.51
CA PHE A 220 17.06 -0.85 -8.66
C PHE A 220 17.98 0.34 -8.32
N GLY A 221 17.98 0.79 -7.07
CA GLY A 221 18.69 2.03 -6.69
C GLY A 221 20.19 1.96 -6.91
N GLY A 222 20.84 0.84 -6.58
CA GLY A 222 22.31 0.75 -6.62
C GLY A 222 22.94 1.79 -5.68
N SER A 223 23.71 2.71 -6.25
CA SER A 223 24.29 3.86 -5.51
C SER A 223 23.30 5.00 -5.26
N PHE A 224 22.20 5.06 -6.02
CA PHE A 224 21.14 6.04 -5.81
C PHE A 224 20.25 5.61 -4.64
N ARG A 225 20.21 6.43 -3.60
CA ARG A 225 19.44 6.13 -2.38
C ARG A 225 18.32 7.13 -2.19
N VAL A 226 17.20 6.63 -1.70
CA VAL A 226 16.12 7.42 -1.12
C VAL A 226 16.12 7.24 0.40
N MET A 227 15.42 8.08 1.14
CA MET A 227 15.47 8.08 2.61
C MET A 227 15.08 6.72 3.22
N THR A 228 14.12 6.00 2.63
CA THR A 228 13.72 4.66 3.12
C THR A 228 14.86 3.64 3.04
N THR A 229 15.68 3.65 1.99
CA THR A 229 16.86 2.78 1.86
C THR A 229 18.05 3.29 2.64
N GLN A 230 18.18 4.60 2.83
CA GLN A 230 19.23 5.22 3.65
C GLN A 230 19.07 4.83 5.12
N ILE A 231 17.86 4.92 5.69
CA ILE A 231 17.54 4.48 7.07
C ILE A 231 18.01 3.04 7.32
N VAL A 232 17.72 2.12 6.40
CA VAL A 232 18.15 0.73 6.53
C VAL A 232 19.66 0.58 6.42
N ALA A 233 20.32 1.33 5.54
CA ALA A 233 21.76 1.34 5.41
C ALA A 233 22.44 1.85 6.69
N SER A 234 22.00 2.97 7.26
CA SER A 234 22.52 3.53 8.52
C SER A 234 22.35 2.55 9.67
N LYS A 235 21.17 1.87 9.76
CA LYS A 235 20.94 0.80 10.73
C LYS A 235 21.94 -0.35 10.57
N LEU A 236 22.16 -0.84 9.34
CA LEU A 236 23.05 -1.97 9.06
C LEU A 236 24.52 -1.61 9.33
N ASN A 237 24.89 -0.34 9.17
CA ASN A 237 26.22 0.17 9.50
C ASN A 237 26.42 0.42 11.00
N GLY A 238 25.40 0.19 11.85
CA GLY A 238 25.45 0.40 13.29
C GLY A 238 25.25 1.85 13.74
N ASP A 239 24.98 2.78 12.81
CA ASP A 239 24.75 4.22 13.10
C ASP A 239 23.28 4.46 13.47
N ILE A 240 22.89 3.90 14.63
CA ILE A 240 21.48 3.92 15.06
C ILE A 240 20.98 5.34 15.32
N GLY A 241 21.81 6.23 15.91
CA GLY A 241 21.41 7.60 16.18
C GLY A 241 21.07 8.38 14.90
N LEU A 242 21.89 8.22 13.86
CA LEU A 242 21.63 8.80 12.54
C LEU A 242 20.36 8.20 11.92
N ALA A 243 20.19 6.87 11.97
CA ALA A 243 18.99 6.20 11.47
C ALA A 243 17.71 6.71 12.15
N MET A 244 17.77 7.10 13.44
CA MET A 244 16.63 7.70 14.14
C MET A 244 16.33 9.11 13.62
N VAL A 245 17.35 9.95 13.35
CA VAL A 245 17.15 11.28 12.76
C VAL A 245 16.57 11.18 11.34
N GLU A 246 17.10 10.30 10.50
CA GLU A 246 16.57 10.02 9.17
C GLU A 246 15.09 9.58 9.23
N THR A 247 14.75 8.73 10.22
CA THR A 247 13.39 8.28 10.48
C THR A 247 12.47 9.45 10.86
N VAL A 248 12.94 10.36 11.73
CA VAL A 248 12.19 11.56 12.14
C VAL A 248 12.02 12.51 10.95
N ALA A 249 13.04 12.72 10.14
CA ALA A 249 12.98 13.57 8.94
C ALA A 249 11.94 13.04 7.94
N LEU A 250 11.96 11.73 7.67
CA LEU A 250 10.97 11.09 6.78
C LEU A 250 9.56 11.15 7.37
N ALA A 251 9.40 10.97 8.68
CA ALA A 251 8.13 11.11 9.37
C ALA A 251 7.57 12.53 9.28
N ALA A 252 8.41 13.56 9.42
CA ALA A 252 8.01 14.95 9.28
C ALA A 252 7.44 15.25 7.89
N VAL A 253 8.09 14.76 6.83
CA VAL A 253 7.58 14.85 5.45
C VAL A 253 6.23 14.13 5.31
N GLY A 254 6.10 12.94 5.88
CA GLY A 254 4.85 12.17 5.89
C GLY A 254 3.70 12.91 6.57
N PHE A 255 3.94 13.49 7.75
CA PHE A 255 2.94 14.29 8.46
C PHE A 255 2.57 15.58 7.71
N ALA A 256 3.53 16.24 7.07
CA ALA A 256 3.27 17.40 6.21
C ALA A 256 2.33 17.02 5.05
N GLY A 257 2.59 15.88 4.40
CA GLY A 257 1.71 15.32 3.36
C GLY A 257 0.29 15.05 3.89
N LEU A 258 0.15 14.39 5.04
CA LEU A 258 -1.17 14.14 5.66
C LEU A 258 -1.91 15.45 6.00
N TYR A 259 -1.20 16.45 6.49
CA TYR A 259 -1.79 17.75 6.79
C TYR A 259 -2.34 18.44 5.54
N LEU A 260 -1.59 18.39 4.43
CA LEU A 260 -2.03 18.90 3.13
C LEU A 260 -3.27 18.16 2.62
N LEU A 261 -3.32 16.81 2.77
CA LEU A 261 -4.50 16.02 2.42
C LEU A 261 -5.76 16.51 3.14
N ARG A 262 -5.67 16.65 4.45
CA ARG A 262 -6.83 17.09 5.26
C ARG A 262 -7.32 18.47 4.87
N ARG A 263 -6.42 19.38 4.47
CA ARG A 263 -6.81 20.71 3.98
C ARG A 263 -7.53 20.66 2.62
N THR A 264 -7.13 19.77 1.72
CA THR A 264 -7.77 19.64 0.41
C THR A 264 -9.11 18.92 0.50
N GLU A 265 -9.25 17.89 1.33
CA GLU A 265 -10.53 17.21 1.59
C GLU A 265 -11.59 18.15 2.21
N ALA A 266 -11.19 19.04 3.11
CA ALA A 266 -12.09 20.00 3.73
C ALA A 266 -12.67 21.04 2.75
N ARG A 267 -12.03 21.27 1.61
CA ARG A 267 -12.48 22.19 0.55
C ARG A 267 -13.35 21.55 -0.50
N SER A 268 -13.51 20.23 -0.50
CA SER A 268 -14.33 19.52 -1.50
C SER A 268 -15.81 19.66 -1.18
N VAL A 269 -16.50 20.53 -1.92
CA VAL A 269 -17.96 20.60 -1.91
C VAL A 269 -18.49 19.38 -2.66
N VAL A 270 -19.09 18.44 -1.95
CA VAL A 270 -19.77 17.28 -2.55
C VAL A 270 -21.07 17.77 -3.17
N GLY A 271 -21.06 18.00 -4.48
CA GLY A 271 -22.28 18.24 -5.24
C GLY A 271 -23.14 16.97 -5.28
N THR A 272 -24.45 17.11 -5.08
CA THR A 272 -25.42 16.02 -5.24
C THR A 272 -25.49 15.59 -6.70
N VAL A 273 -25.33 14.28 -6.94
CA VAL A 273 -25.40 13.69 -8.30
C VAL A 273 -26.79 13.88 -8.90
N ARG A 274 -26.90 14.60 -10.02
CA ARG A 274 -28.10 14.69 -10.85
C ARG A 274 -27.74 14.43 -12.32
N GLY A 275 -27.79 13.17 -12.72
CA GLY A 275 -27.61 12.76 -14.11
C GLY A 275 -26.25 12.15 -14.45
N VAL A 276 -26.26 10.93 -14.98
CA VAL A 276 -25.06 10.22 -15.46
C VAL A 276 -24.84 10.58 -16.92
N ALA A 277 -23.61 10.99 -17.27
CA ALA A 277 -23.24 11.26 -18.65
C ALA A 277 -23.39 10.02 -19.53
N PRO A 278 -24.14 10.07 -20.65
CA PRO A 278 -24.22 8.94 -21.56
C PRO A 278 -22.84 8.65 -22.16
N ARG A 279 -22.49 7.39 -22.21
CA ARG A 279 -21.31 6.93 -22.94
C ARG A 279 -21.55 7.05 -24.44
N ARG A 280 -20.55 7.52 -25.18
CA ARG A 280 -20.65 7.61 -26.63
C ARG A 280 -20.03 6.39 -27.30
N ALA A 281 -20.83 5.72 -28.12
CA ALA A 281 -20.28 4.78 -29.09
C ALA A 281 -19.47 5.60 -30.12
N LEU A 282 -18.17 5.37 -30.18
CA LEU A 282 -17.31 5.97 -31.22
C LEU A 282 -17.55 5.19 -32.51
N ALA A 283 -18.40 5.74 -33.40
CA ALA A 283 -18.62 5.14 -34.73
C ALA A 283 -17.28 5.03 -35.47
N GLY A 284 -16.94 3.83 -35.95
CA GLY A 284 -15.70 3.54 -36.69
C GLY A 284 -14.44 3.31 -35.85
N GLY A 285 -14.27 4.00 -34.73
CA GLY A 285 -13.04 3.89 -33.88
C GLY A 285 -13.10 2.81 -32.77
N ARG A 286 -14.25 2.18 -32.55
CA ARG A 286 -14.46 1.25 -31.41
C ARG A 286 -13.55 0.01 -31.46
N PHE A 287 -13.28 -0.51 -32.63
CA PHE A 287 -12.41 -1.67 -32.82
C PHE A 287 -10.93 -1.29 -32.66
N VAL A 288 -10.52 -0.11 -33.14
CA VAL A 288 -9.18 0.42 -32.95
C VAL A 288 -8.89 0.64 -31.45
N LEU A 289 -9.84 1.23 -30.73
CA LEU A 289 -9.73 1.40 -29.28
C LEU A 289 -9.70 0.06 -28.53
N ALA A 290 -10.51 -0.91 -28.97
CA ALA A 290 -10.47 -2.25 -28.40
C ALA A 290 -9.11 -2.92 -28.64
N ALA A 291 -8.60 -2.88 -29.87
CA ALA A 291 -7.29 -3.42 -30.20
C ALA A 291 -6.17 -2.75 -29.41
N ALA A 292 -6.15 -1.41 -29.36
CA ALA A 292 -5.19 -0.66 -28.56
C ALA A 292 -5.29 -0.99 -27.07
N GLY A 293 -6.50 -1.16 -26.55
CA GLY A 293 -6.73 -1.57 -25.15
C GLY A 293 -6.22 -2.97 -24.86
N TRP A 294 -6.40 -3.93 -25.77
CA TRP A 294 -5.88 -5.30 -25.62
C TRP A 294 -4.35 -5.34 -25.74
N VAL A 295 -3.75 -4.57 -26.64
CA VAL A 295 -2.29 -4.41 -26.72
C VAL A 295 -1.74 -3.82 -25.43
N LEU A 296 -2.37 -2.77 -24.92
CA LEU A 296 -1.99 -2.18 -23.63
C LEU A 296 -2.11 -3.19 -22.48
N ALA A 297 -3.21 -3.95 -22.43
CA ALA A 297 -3.38 -5.00 -21.41
C ALA A 297 -2.31 -6.07 -21.51
N ALA A 298 -1.97 -6.51 -22.73
CA ALA A 298 -0.89 -7.46 -22.95
C ALA A 298 0.45 -6.90 -22.45
N LEU A 299 0.78 -5.66 -22.79
CA LEU A 299 2.01 -4.99 -22.30
C LEU A 299 2.04 -4.87 -20.78
N LEU A 300 0.92 -4.55 -20.15
CA LEU A 300 0.79 -4.46 -18.68
C LEU A 300 0.92 -5.83 -17.99
N LEU A 301 0.56 -6.92 -18.68
CA LEU A 301 0.65 -8.28 -18.15
C LEU A 301 2.01 -8.94 -18.42
N LEU A 302 2.85 -8.40 -19.32
CA LEU A 302 4.16 -8.98 -19.64
C LEU A 302 5.06 -9.21 -18.41
N PRO A 303 5.20 -8.28 -17.44
CA PRO A 303 6.01 -8.53 -16.26
C PRO A 303 5.51 -9.75 -15.47
N HIS A 304 4.19 -9.94 -15.39
CA HIS A 304 3.59 -11.08 -14.69
C HIS A 304 3.75 -12.38 -15.47
N ALA A 305 3.60 -12.32 -16.79
CA ALA A 305 3.84 -13.47 -17.66
C ALA A 305 5.30 -13.92 -17.57
N SER A 306 6.26 -13.00 -17.53
CA SER A 306 7.68 -13.32 -17.34
C SER A 306 7.95 -13.97 -15.99
N LEU A 307 7.32 -13.48 -14.91
CA LEU A 307 7.43 -14.08 -13.59
C LEU A 307 6.88 -15.50 -13.56
N ILE A 308 5.70 -15.72 -14.18
CA ILE A 308 5.09 -17.05 -14.28
C ILE A 308 5.99 -17.98 -15.10
N LEU A 309 6.49 -17.53 -16.23
CA LEU A 309 7.37 -18.35 -17.05
C LEU A 309 8.65 -18.76 -16.30
N LEU A 310 9.30 -17.81 -15.63
CA LEU A 310 10.51 -18.08 -14.84
C LEU A 310 10.28 -19.02 -13.66
N SER A 311 9.08 -19.08 -13.11
CA SER A 311 8.79 -19.99 -12.01
C SER A 311 8.87 -21.48 -12.40
N PHE A 312 8.85 -21.78 -13.68
CA PHE A 312 9.02 -23.13 -14.23
C PHE A 312 10.44 -23.41 -14.72
N VAL A 313 11.38 -22.46 -14.60
CA VAL A 313 12.75 -22.61 -15.10
C VAL A 313 13.64 -23.24 -14.03
N PRO A 314 14.21 -24.44 -14.27
CA PRO A 314 15.14 -25.07 -13.34
C PRO A 314 16.42 -24.25 -13.14
N ARG A 315 17.10 -24.49 -12.02
CA ARG A 315 18.35 -23.80 -11.68
C ARG A 315 19.40 -24.00 -12.78
N ASN A 316 20.10 -22.92 -13.15
CA ASN A 316 21.23 -22.92 -14.08
C ASN A 316 20.92 -23.44 -15.50
N THR A 317 19.65 -23.54 -15.90
CA THR A 317 19.28 -24.02 -17.24
C THR A 317 19.04 -22.89 -18.25
N TRP A 318 18.89 -21.64 -17.79
CA TRP A 318 18.67 -20.48 -18.64
C TRP A 318 19.79 -19.45 -18.43
N THR A 319 20.82 -19.52 -19.25
CA THR A 319 22.03 -18.70 -19.11
C THR A 319 22.18 -17.66 -20.21
N THR A 320 22.14 -18.07 -21.48
CA THR A 320 22.42 -17.20 -22.64
C THR A 320 21.29 -17.12 -23.65
N GLU A 321 20.38 -18.08 -23.66
CA GLU A 321 19.29 -18.19 -24.64
C GLU A 321 18.24 -17.08 -24.45
N ALA A 322 17.55 -16.69 -25.52
CA ALA A 322 16.47 -15.71 -25.46
C ALA A 322 15.25 -16.23 -24.68
N LEU A 323 14.96 -17.53 -24.78
CA LEU A 323 13.89 -18.21 -24.04
C LEU A 323 14.47 -19.40 -23.26
N PRO A 324 13.89 -19.75 -22.10
CA PRO A 324 14.31 -20.92 -21.35
C PRO A 324 14.17 -22.22 -22.15
N PRO A 325 15.23 -23.05 -22.23
CA PRO A 325 15.19 -24.28 -23.02
C PRO A 325 14.42 -25.40 -22.33
N VAL A 326 14.27 -25.36 -21.00
CA VAL A 326 13.61 -26.41 -20.21
C VAL A 326 12.65 -25.75 -19.23
N LEU A 327 11.48 -26.36 -19.08
CA LEU A 327 10.46 -25.96 -18.12
C LEU A 327 10.02 -27.17 -17.30
N ASP A 328 9.98 -27.05 -15.98
CA ASP A 328 9.50 -28.10 -15.08
C ASP A 328 8.76 -27.54 -13.85
N LEU A 329 8.28 -28.41 -12.97
CA LEU A 329 7.63 -28.06 -11.72
C LEU A 329 8.57 -28.19 -10.51
N GLY A 330 9.88 -28.39 -10.71
CA GLY A 330 10.87 -28.63 -9.67
C GLY A 330 10.90 -27.52 -8.63
N ASN A 331 10.84 -26.24 -9.05
CA ASN A 331 10.79 -25.10 -8.15
C ASN A 331 9.57 -25.16 -7.22
N TYR A 332 8.38 -25.46 -7.74
CA TYR A 332 7.18 -25.62 -6.91
C TYR A 332 7.26 -26.84 -5.99
N ALA A 333 7.83 -27.94 -6.48
CA ALA A 333 8.04 -29.14 -5.65
C ALA A 333 8.97 -28.84 -4.47
N SER A 334 10.05 -28.07 -4.67
CA SER A 334 10.97 -27.68 -3.61
C SER A 334 10.32 -26.78 -2.57
N LEU A 335 9.40 -25.85 -2.96
CA LEU A 335 8.69 -24.99 -2.02
C LEU A 335 7.90 -25.78 -0.94
N PHE A 336 7.39 -26.95 -1.28
CA PHE A 336 6.55 -27.75 -0.37
C PHE A 336 7.28 -28.98 0.22
N ARG A 337 8.37 -29.44 -0.39
CA ARG A 337 9.13 -30.61 0.09
C ARG A 337 10.28 -30.23 1.02
N GLU A 338 10.92 -29.08 0.78
CA GLU A 338 12.06 -28.63 1.57
C GLU A 338 11.59 -27.80 2.76
N PRO A 339 11.91 -28.19 4.02
CA PRO A 339 11.44 -27.46 5.20
C PRO A 339 11.88 -26.00 5.22
N GLU A 340 13.05 -25.68 4.64
CA GLU A 340 13.57 -24.32 4.57
C GLU A 340 12.74 -23.43 3.64
N HIS A 341 12.23 -23.98 2.56
CA HIS A 341 11.35 -23.28 1.62
C HIS A 341 9.88 -23.22 2.09
N LEU A 342 9.41 -24.23 2.83
CA LEU A 342 8.05 -24.25 3.36
C LEU A 342 7.86 -23.25 4.52
N ARG A 343 8.89 -23.08 5.37
CA ARG A 343 8.82 -22.20 6.55
C ARG A 343 8.43 -20.76 6.22
N PRO A 344 8.98 -20.06 5.20
CA PRO A 344 8.57 -18.72 4.80
C PRO A 344 7.09 -18.61 4.41
N ILE A 345 6.52 -19.66 3.80
CA ILE A 345 5.11 -19.71 3.43
C ILE A 345 4.25 -19.76 4.69
N VAL A 346 4.56 -20.67 5.61
CA VAL A 346 3.85 -20.81 6.90
C VAL A 346 3.98 -19.51 7.70
N ASN A 347 5.19 -18.93 7.78
CA ASN A 347 5.45 -17.67 8.48
C ASN A 347 4.58 -16.54 7.93
N SER A 348 4.55 -16.34 6.62
CA SER A 348 3.73 -15.28 6.00
C SER A 348 2.25 -15.44 6.30
N LEU A 349 1.72 -16.67 6.21
CA LEU A 349 0.30 -16.94 6.41
C LEU A 349 -0.13 -16.71 7.86
N TRP A 350 0.57 -17.31 8.84
CA TRP A 350 0.16 -17.18 10.24
C TRP A 350 0.38 -15.78 10.78
N MET A 351 1.50 -15.10 10.41
CA MET A 351 1.77 -13.73 10.85
C MET A 351 0.77 -12.73 10.28
N ALA A 352 0.44 -12.84 8.98
CA ALA A 352 -0.57 -12.01 8.36
C ALA A 352 -1.98 -12.27 8.96
N ALA A 353 -2.33 -13.53 9.20
CA ALA A 353 -3.62 -13.89 9.81
C ALA A 353 -3.73 -13.37 11.25
N ALA A 354 -2.71 -13.59 12.08
CA ALA A 354 -2.69 -13.13 13.46
C ALA A 354 -2.76 -11.59 13.53
N ALA A 355 -1.94 -10.89 12.74
CA ALA A 355 -1.93 -9.44 12.69
C ALA A 355 -3.30 -8.88 12.22
N THR A 356 -3.89 -9.47 11.19
CA THR A 356 -5.21 -9.06 10.68
C THR A 356 -6.31 -9.27 11.70
N ALA A 357 -6.34 -10.42 12.36
CA ALA A 357 -7.36 -10.74 13.36
C ALA A 357 -7.32 -9.74 14.53
N VAL A 358 -6.13 -9.46 15.06
CA VAL A 358 -5.96 -8.49 16.16
C VAL A 358 -6.24 -7.08 15.70
N ALA A 359 -5.77 -6.67 14.50
CA ALA A 359 -6.06 -5.34 13.94
C ALA A 359 -7.55 -5.12 13.69
N LEU A 360 -8.27 -6.17 13.23
CA LEU A 360 -9.72 -6.11 13.03
C LEU A 360 -10.46 -5.91 14.36
N LEU A 361 -10.07 -6.67 15.39
CA LEU A 361 -10.63 -6.54 16.74
C LEU A 361 -10.38 -5.14 17.30
N LEU A 362 -9.13 -4.67 17.33
CA LEU A 362 -8.78 -3.35 17.88
C LEU A 362 -9.40 -2.22 17.06
N GLY A 363 -9.39 -2.33 15.74
CA GLY A 363 -9.99 -1.36 14.83
C GLY A 363 -11.51 -1.24 15.04
N PHE A 364 -12.20 -2.36 15.17
CA PHE A 364 -13.63 -2.38 15.48
C PHE A 364 -13.94 -1.80 16.86
N LEU A 365 -13.24 -2.24 17.91
CA LEU A 365 -13.48 -1.76 19.28
C LEU A 365 -13.22 -0.25 19.41
N ALA A 366 -12.16 0.27 18.78
CA ALA A 366 -11.86 1.67 18.80
C ALA A 366 -12.87 2.50 17.98
N ALA A 367 -13.32 2.00 16.82
CA ALA A 367 -14.35 2.64 16.02
C ALA A 367 -15.70 2.68 16.78
N ASP A 368 -16.12 1.57 17.40
CA ASP A 368 -17.35 1.51 18.21
C ASP A 368 -17.28 2.48 19.40
N ALA A 369 -16.17 2.50 20.14
CA ALA A 369 -15.96 3.40 21.26
C ALA A 369 -15.99 4.88 20.83
N ALA A 370 -15.34 5.22 19.71
CA ALA A 370 -15.28 6.59 19.19
C ALA A 370 -16.65 7.07 18.66
N VAL A 371 -17.34 6.28 17.85
CA VAL A 371 -18.64 6.64 17.27
C VAL A 371 -19.71 6.79 18.35
N ARG A 372 -19.79 5.85 19.29
CA ARG A 372 -20.73 5.95 20.43
C ARG A 372 -20.34 7.02 21.42
N GLY A 373 -19.04 7.27 21.59
CA GLY A 373 -18.52 8.37 22.41
C GLY A 373 -18.98 9.73 21.88
N ARG A 374 -18.85 9.97 20.58
CA ARG A 374 -19.30 11.20 19.90
C ARG A 374 -20.80 11.44 20.05
N ARG A 375 -21.64 10.39 19.87
CA ARG A 375 -23.09 10.47 20.10
C ARG A 375 -23.47 10.89 21.52
N ARG A 376 -22.55 10.81 22.49
CA ARG A 376 -22.69 11.19 23.91
C ARG A 376 -21.92 12.44 24.28
N GLY A 377 -21.46 13.23 23.32
CA GLY A 377 -20.71 14.48 23.54
C GLY A 377 -19.24 14.29 23.95
N ARG A 378 -18.67 13.07 23.86
CA ARG A 378 -17.26 12.78 24.20
C ARG A 378 -16.37 12.85 22.97
N PHE A 379 -16.27 14.02 22.38
CA PHE A 379 -15.56 14.21 21.11
C PHE A 379 -14.05 13.99 21.23
N ALA A 380 -13.42 14.45 22.33
CA ALA A 380 -11.97 14.43 22.49
C ALA A 380 -11.40 13.00 22.42
N LEU A 381 -11.93 12.07 23.22
CA LEU A 381 -11.45 10.69 23.24
C LEU A 381 -11.72 9.96 21.91
N GLY A 382 -12.88 10.23 21.28
CA GLY A 382 -13.21 9.70 19.97
C GLY A 382 -12.22 10.17 18.88
N ASN A 383 -11.80 11.44 18.95
CA ASN A 383 -10.80 12.00 18.03
C ASN A 383 -9.42 11.37 18.25
N VAL A 384 -9.01 11.16 19.51
CA VAL A 384 -7.74 10.49 19.84
C VAL A 384 -7.70 9.06 19.28
N LEU A 385 -8.75 8.27 19.49
CA LEU A 385 -8.85 6.91 18.96
C LEU A 385 -8.79 6.88 17.42
N GLU A 386 -9.52 7.78 16.76
CA GLU A 386 -9.52 7.88 15.30
C GLU A 386 -8.14 8.30 14.78
N TRP A 387 -7.46 9.21 15.49
CA TRP A 387 -6.13 9.67 15.11
C TRP A 387 -5.09 8.55 15.28
N LEU A 388 -5.09 7.83 16.41
CA LEU A 388 -4.18 6.71 16.67
C LEU A 388 -4.33 5.58 15.64
N ILE A 389 -5.56 5.29 15.20
CA ILE A 389 -5.81 4.32 14.14
C ILE A 389 -5.31 4.82 12.79
N ALA A 390 -5.47 6.12 12.48
CA ALA A 390 -5.10 6.67 11.18
C ALA A 390 -3.61 6.98 11.05
N ALA A 391 -2.90 7.24 12.15
CA ALA A 391 -1.50 7.67 12.17
C ALA A 391 -0.54 6.73 11.41
N PRO A 392 -0.66 5.38 11.50
CA PRO A 392 0.22 4.49 10.76
C PRO A 392 0.12 4.61 9.24
N TRP A 393 -0.95 5.17 8.70
CA TRP A 393 -1.10 5.37 7.26
C TRP A 393 -0.35 6.60 6.74
N ALA A 394 -0.13 7.57 7.62
CA ALA A 394 0.59 8.79 7.30
C ALA A 394 2.11 8.61 7.22
N LEU A 395 2.62 7.48 7.69
CA LEU A 395 4.05 7.26 7.86
C LEU A 395 4.53 6.09 7.00
N PRO A 396 5.70 6.21 6.36
CA PRO A 396 6.36 5.10 5.69
C PRO A 396 6.55 3.90 6.62
N GLY A 397 6.44 2.68 6.05
CA GLY A 397 6.60 1.45 6.82
C GLY A 397 7.97 1.32 7.50
N THR A 398 9.03 1.86 6.90
CA THR A 398 10.37 1.93 7.49
C THR A 398 10.39 2.73 8.79
N VAL A 399 9.62 3.82 8.88
CA VAL A 399 9.50 4.62 10.11
C VAL A 399 8.94 3.78 11.25
N PHE A 400 7.85 3.05 11.02
CA PHE A 400 7.29 2.18 12.05
C PHE A 400 8.18 0.98 12.37
N ALA A 401 8.83 0.39 11.38
CA ALA A 401 9.76 -0.72 11.62
C ALA A 401 10.93 -0.29 12.50
N MET A 402 11.50 0.90 12.24
CA MET A 402 12.57 1.47 13.06
C MET A 402 12.08 1.84 14.46
N ALA A 403 10.89 2.45 14.55
CA ALA A 403 10.28 2.81 15.83
C ALA A 403 9.99 1.58 16.71
N LEU A 404 9.49 0.49 16.13
CA LEU A 404 9.28 -0.77 16.84
C LEU A 404 10.63 -1.44 17.23
N ALA A 405 11.62 -1.38 16.34
CA ALA A 405 12.96 -1.85 16.66
C ALA A 405 13.52 -1.10 17.88
N ALA A 406 13.45 0.22 17.91
CA ALA A 406 13.90 1.04 19.04
C ALA A 406 13.14 0.73 20.33
N ALA A 407 11.80 0.60 20.24
CA ALA A 407 10.94 0.40 21.40
C ALA A 407 11.14 -0.96 22.07
N PHE A 408 11.43 -2.02 21.30
CA PHE A 408 11.41 -3.41 21.76
C PHE A 408 12.74 -4.15 21.59
N SER A 409 13.86 -3.43 21.40
CA SER A 409 15.20 -4.02 21.31
C SER A 409 15.84 -4.29 22.68
N VAL A 410 15.45 -3.52 23.71
CA VAL A 410 16.00 -3.63 25.07
C VAL A 410 14.88 -3.54 26.11
N HIS A 411 15.18 -4.02 27.32
CA HIS A 411 14.25 -3.94 28.45
C HIS A 411 13.99 -2.49 28.86
N ARG A 412 12.83 -1.95 28.47
CA ARG A 412 12.37 -0.61 28.85
C ARG A 412 11.12 -0.71 29.73
N PRO A 413 11.02 0.03 30.85
CA PRO A 413 9.82 0.01 31.69
C PRO A 413 8.55 0.38 30.91
N ALA A 414 8.61 1.40 30.04
CA ALA A 414 7.49 1.83 29.23
C ALA A 414 7.08 0.82 28.14
N ALA A 415 7.97 -0.10 27.75
CA ALA A 415 7.67 -1.24 26.90
C ALA A 415 7.18 -2.47 27.70
N ALA A 416 6.74 -2.30 28.95
CA ALA A 416 6.41 -3.38 29.88
C ALA A 416 7.55 -4.41 30.03
N ARG A 417 8.81 -3.97 29.81
CA ARG A 417 10.04 -4.77 29.77
C ARG A 417 10.09 -5.84 28.70
N PHE A 418 9.18 -5.83 27.73
CA PHE A 418 9.24 -6.77 26.61
C PHE A 418 10.42 -6.46 25.69
N VAL A 419 11.20 -7.49 25.36
CA VAL A 419 12.19 -7.52 24.28
C VAL A 419 11.61 -8.40 23.18
N LEU A 420 11.11 -7.79 22.12
CA LEU A 420 10.44 -8.51 21.03
C LEU A 420 11.32 -8.64 19.80
N VAL A 421 12.30 -7.75 19.63
CA VAL A 421 13.28 -7.85 18.53
C VAL A 421 14.06 -9.17 18.69
N GLY A 422 14.16 -9.92 17.60
CA GLY A 422 14.73 -11.27 17.63
C GLY A 422 13.73 -12.40 17.92
N THR A 423 12.48 -12.08 18.26
CA THR A 423 11.42 -13.06 18.52
C THR A 423 10.43 -13.17 17.35
N ALA A 424 9.60 -14.23 17.37
CA ALA A 424 8.55 -14.42 16.39
C ALA A 424 7.39 -13.40 16.51
N ALA A 425 7.32 -12.61 17.59
CA ALA A 425 6.23 -11.69 17.87
C ALA A 425 6.39 -10.32 17.19
N ILE A 426 7.62 -9.89 16.87
CA ILE A 426 7.88 -8.53 16.39
C ILE A 426 7.28 -8.27 15.01
N LEU A 427 7.34 -9.26 14.10
CA LEU A 427 6.80 -9.12 12.75
C LEU A 427 5.26 -9.03 12.75
N PRO A 428 4.52 -9.95 13.40
CA PRO A 428 3.06 -9.80 13.55
C PRO A 428 2.66 -8.47 14.20
N LEU A 429 3.44 -7.96 15.18
CA LEU A 429 3.19 -6.65 15.79
C LEU A 429 3.35 -5.51 14.79
N GLY A 430 4.40 -5.55 13.96
CA GLY A 430 4.61 -4.56 12.90
C GLY A 430 3.50 -4.59 11.84
N TYR A 431 3.07 -5.78 11.42
CA TYR A 431 1.96 -5.96 10.49
C TYR A 431 0.63 -5.48 11.09
N LEU A 432 0.39 -5.75 12.37
CA LEU A 432 -0.77 -5.28 13.12
C LEU A 432 -0.86 -3.76 13.09
N VAL A 433 0.21 -3.06 13.47
CA VAL A 433 0.24 -1.59 13.49
C VAL A 433 -0.09 -1.03 12.11
N ARG A 434 0.49 -1.57 11.05
CA ARG A 434 0.22 -1.15 9.67
C ARG A 434 -1.18 -1.49 9.17
N SER A 435 -1.80 -2.52 9.72
CA SER A 435 -3.16 -2.97 9.36
C SER A 435 -4.26 -2.20 10.08
N LEU A 436 -3.97 -1.52 11.21
CA LEU A 436 -4.93 -0.73 11.98
C LEU A 436 -5.71 0.29 11.14
N PRO A 437 -5.07 1.08 10.24
CA PRO A 437 -5.81 2.03 9.41
C PRO A 437 -6.83 1.37 8.48
N LEU A 438 -6.50 0.20 7.92
CA LEU A 438 -7.36 -0.51 6.97
C LEU A 438 -8.59 -1.07 7.65
N THR A 439 -8.40 -1.79 8.74
CA THR A 439 -9.48 -2.40 9.52
C THR A 439 -10.32 -1.35 10.27
N GLY A 440 -9.66 -0.37 10.87
CA GLY A 440 -10.34 0.67 11.64
C GLY A 440 -11.18 1.60 10.76
N ARG A 441 -10.65 2.08 9.63
CA ARG A 441 -11.44 2.92 8.70
C ARG A 441 -12.64 2.19 8.12
N ALA A 442 -12.50 0.91 7.81
CA ALA A 442 -13.63 0.08 7.37
C ALA A 442 -14.70 -0.02 8.47
N ALA A 443 -14.30 -0.25 9.72
CA ALA A 443 -15.22 -0.27 10.87
C ALA A 443 -15.88 1.10 11.11
N PHE A 444 -15.11 2.21 11.04
CA PHE A 444 -15.66 3.57 11.14
C PHE A 444 -16.69 3.86 10.06
N ALA A 445 -16.38 3.51 8.80
CA ALA A 445 -17.29 3.73 7.67
C ALA A 445 -18.61 2.96 7.85
N GLY A 446 -18.53 1.67 8.21
CA GLY A 446 -19.72 0.86 8.45
C GLY A 446 -20.57 1.37 9.62
N LEU A 447 -19.93 1.72 10.76
CA LEU A 447 -20.66 2.25 11.93
C LEU A 447 -21.31 3.62 11.70
N ARG A 448 -20.70 4.47 10.86
CA ARG A 448 -21.27 5.78 10.51
C ARG A 448 -22.43 5.68 9.54
N GLN A 449 -22.46 4.66 8.69
CA GLN A 449 -23.55 4.40 7.74
C GLN A 449 -24.73 3.69 8.39
N MET A 450 -24.51 3.00 9.52
CA MET A 450 -25.56 2.28 10.22
C MET A 450 -26.55 3.24 10.91
N ASP A 451 -27.85 3.06 10.62
CA ASP A 451 -28.91 3.82 11.30
C ASP A 451 -28.96 3.48 12.79
N PRO A 452 -28.80 4.48 13.70
CA PRO A 452 -28.94 4.28 15.13
C PRO A 452 -30.29 3.71 15.57
N ALA A 453 -31.36 3.99 14.81
CA ALA A 453 -32.71 3.53 15.11
C ALA A 453 -32.82 2.01 15.18
N LEU A 454 -31.99 1.27 14.41
CA LEU A 454 -31.95 -0.21 14.46
C LEU A 454 -31.55 -0.74 15.85
N GLU A 455 -30.52 -0.11 16.46
CA GLU A 455 -30.11 -0.49 17.82
C GLU A 455 -31.10 -0.04 18.89
N GLU A 456 -31.73 1.11 18.70
CA GLU A 456 -32.72 1.68 19.63
C GLU A 456 -34.01 0.85 19.63
N ALA A 457 -34.50 0.45 18.45
CA ALA A 457 -35.65 -0.42 18.32
C ALA A 457 -35.39 -1.78 19.00
N ALA A 458 -34.23 -2.38 18.77
CA ALA A 458 -33.89 -3.64 19.44
C ALA A 458 -33.75 -3.47 20.97
N ALA A 459 -33.27 -2.34 21.44
CA ALA A 459 -33.21 -2.04 22.86
C ALA A 459 -34.62 -1.91 23.48
N SER A 460 -35.55 -1.29 22.77
CA SER A 460 -36.94 -1.15 23.16
C SER A 460 -37.67 -2.49 23.24
N LEU A 461 -37.26 -3.45 22.39
CA LEU A 461 -37.72 -4.84 22.42
C LEU A 461 -36.99 -5.72 23.46
N GLY A 462 -36.20 -5.13 24.37
CA GLY A 462 -35.54 -5.84 25.47
C GLY A 462 -34.21 -6.53 25.05
N ALA A 463 -33.67 -6.29 23.87
CA ALA A 463 -32.41 -6.90 23.47
C ALA A 463 -31.24 -6.33 24.29
N GLY A 464 -30.55 -7.18 25.03
CA GLY A 464 -29.32 -6.83 25.76
C GLY A 464 -28.17 -6.43 24.82
N ALA A 465 -27.11 -5.78 25.36
CA ALA A 465 -25.98 -5.27 24.58
C ALA A 465 -25.28 -6.33 23.72
N GLY A 466 -25.06 -7.54 24.26
CA GLY A 466 -24.46 -8.67 23.52
C GLY A 466 -25.31 -9.11 22.33
N ARG A 467 -26.64 -9.24 22.53
CA ARG A 467 -27.56 -9.64 21.46
C ARG A 467 -27.62 -8.59 20.35
N ARG A 468 -27.61 -7.28 20.68
CA ARG A 468 -27.56 -6.20 19.71
C ARG A 468 -26.24 -6.23 18.91
N LEU A 469 -25.11 -6.45 19.60
CA LEU A 469 -23.81 -6.55 18.95
C LEU A 469 -23.79 -7.72 17.94
N THR A 470 -24.15 -8.92 18.37
CA THR A 470 -24.00 -10.15 17.57
C THR A 470 -25.07 -10.32 16.50
N ARG A 471 -26.30 -9.82 16.72
CA ARG A 471 -27.43 -10.03 15.79
C ARG A 471 -27.77 -8.80 14.93
N ILE A 472 -27.26 -7.61 15.26
CA ILE A 472 -27.58 -6.38 14.52
C ILE A 472 -26.29 -5.72 14.02
N VAL A 473 -25.41 -5.31 14.93
CA VAL A 473 -24.21 -4.52 14.56
C VAL A 473 -23.24 -5.34 13.71
N LEU A 474 -22.77 -6.49 14.18
CA LEU A 474 -21.79 -7.30 13.46
C LEU A 474 -22.31 -7.82 12.11
N PRO A 475 -23.55 -8.34 11.96
CA PRO A 475 -24.06 -8.72 10.66
C PRO A 475 -24.15 -7.56 9.68
N HIS A 476 -24.58 -6.37 10.14
CA HIS A 476 -24.65 -5.17 9.30
C HIS A 476 -23.27 -4.68 8.86
N LEU A 477 -22.28 -4.76 9.75
CA LEU A 477 -20.91 -4.36 9.46
C LEU A 477 -20.09 -5.41 8.72
N LYS A 478 -20.55 -6.66 8.66
CA LYS A 478 -19.79 -7.78 8.08
C LYS A 478 -19.15 -7.48 6.73
N PRO A 479 -19.85 -6.86 5.74
CA PRO A 479 -19.23 -6.54 4.47
C PRO A 479 -18.04 -5.56 4.60
N ALA A 480 -18.20 -4.48 5.38
CA ALA A 480 -17.15 -3.50 5.61
C ALA A 480 -15.96 -4.12 6.38
N LEU A 481 -16.22 -4.91 7.41
CA LEU A 481 -15.20 -5.59 8.20
C LEU A 481 -14.41 -6.60 7.37
N LEU A 482 -15.08 -7.39 6.52
CA LEU A 482 -14.43 -8.33 5.62
C LEU A 482 -13.57 -7.61 4.56
N ALA A 483 -14.05 -6.49 4.00
CA ALA A 483 -13.27 -5.69 3.08
C ALA A 483 -11.99 -5.14 3.75
N GLY A 484 -12.12 -4.58 4.96
CA GLY A 484 -10.97 -4.11 5.75
C GLY A 484 -9.99 -5.23 6.11
N ALA A 485 -10.50 -6.40 6.53
CA ALA A 485 -9.69 -7.57 6.85
C ALA A 485 -8.96 -8.12 5.62
N SER A 486 -9.63 -8.18 4.47
CA SER A 486 -9.00 -8.61 3.20
C SER A 486 -7.81 -7.74 2.85
N LEU A 487 -8.00 -6.42 2.87
CA LEU A 487 -6.91 -5.47 2.57
C LEU A 487 -5.77 -5.57 3.59
N ALA A 488 -6.08 -5.71 4.89
CA ALA A 488 -5.09 -5.86 5.95
C ALA A 488 -4.28 -7.15 5.78
N PHE A 489 -4.95 -8.27 5.48
CA PHE A 489 -4.28 -9.55 5.24
C PHE A 489 -3.37 -9.50 4.02
N LEU A 490 -3.86 -8.95 2.90
CA LEU A 490 -3.10 -8.83 1.65
C LEU A 490 -1.85 -7.96 1.83
N THR A 491 -1.99 -6.81 2.50
CA THR A 491 -0.86 -5.90 2.75
C THR A 491 0.16 -6.53 3.70
N SER A 492 -0.29 -7.28 4.71
CA SER A 492 0.59 -7.98 5.65
C SER A 492 1.29 -9.16 4.99
N LEU A 493 0.58 -9.94 4.16
CA LEU A 493 1.12 -11.10 3.45
C LEU A 493 2.25 -10.70 2.50
N GLY A 494 2.12 -9.57 1.81
CA GLY A 494 3.11 -9.03 0.86
C GLY A 494 4.06 -8.01 1.47
N ASP A 495 4.06 -7.81 2.79
CA ASP A 495 4.91 -6.79 3.40
C ASP A 495 6.39 -7.16 3.29
N PHE A 496 7.15 -6.26 2.69
CA PHE A 496 8.60 -6.37 2.57
C PHE A 496 9.31 -5.35 3.48
N VAL A 497 8.69 -4.20 3.69
CA VAL A 497 9.31 -3.04 4.34
C VAL A 497 9.56 -3.27 5.83
N VAL A 498 8.54 -3.70 6.57
CA VAL A 498 8.68 -4.06 7.99
C VAL A 498 9.50 -5.33 8.12
N SER A 499 9.29 -6.26 7.20
CA SER A 499 9.99 -7.54 7.19
C SER A 499 11.50 -7.38 7.10
N ILE A 500 12.02 -6.60 6.15
CA ILE A 500 13.48 -6.43 5.95
C ILE A 500 14.19 -5.80 7.16
N VAL A 501 13.46 -5.02 7.95
CA VAL A 501 14.01 -4.34 9.14
C VAL A 501 14.01 -5.25 10.38
N LEU A 502 12.99 -6.12 10.52
CA LEU A 502 12.67 -6.81 11.77
C LEU A 502 12.78 -8.34 11.70
N TYR A 503 13.00 -8.93 10.51
CA TYR A 503 13.05 -10.40 10.40
C TYR A 503 14.26 -11.02 11.11
N THR A 504 14.10 -12.29 11.45
CA THR A 504 15.18 -13.18 11.87
C THR A 504 15.22 -14.39 10.94
N TYR A 505 16.26 -15.20 11.03
CA TYR A 505 16.36 -16.43 10.22
C TYR A 505 15.13 -17.34 10.37
N SER A 506 14.64 -17.50 11.61
CA SER A 506 13.47 -18.36 11.90
C SER A 506 12.14 -17.76 11.49
N THR A 507 12.07 -16.43 11.38
CA THR A 507 10.81 -15.69 11.13
C THR A 507 10.71 -15.12 9.70
N ARG A 508 11.63 -15.52 8.80
CA ARG A 508 11.62 -15.07 7.41
C ARG A 508 10.25 -15.28 6.74
N PRO A 509 9.58 -14.24 6.22
CA PRO A 509 8.38 -14.39 5.39
C PRO A 509 8.76 -14.58 3.91
N ILE A 510 7.77 -14.88 3.07
CA ILE A 510 7.94 -15.07 1.61
C ILE A 510 8.67 -13.89 0.96
N SER A 511 8.34 -12.67 1.33
CA SER A 511 8.95 -11.46 0.75
C SER A 511 10.46 -11.38 0.99
N ILE A 512 10.94 -11.84 2.13
CA ILE A 512 12.39 -11.93 2.44
C ILE A 512 13.01 -13.12 1.74
N GLU A 513 12.30 -14.24 1.65
CA GLU A 513 12.81 -15.43 0.96
C GLU A 513 12.98 -15.20 -0.54
N ILE A 514 12.07 -14.48 -1.18
CA ILE A 514 12.23 -14.03 -2.58
C ILE A 514 13.58 -13.30 -2.75
N LEU A 515 13.89 -12.36 -1.86
CA LEU A 515 15.16 -11.63 -1.90
C LEU A 515 16.36 -12.55 -1.66
N SER A 516 16.23 -13.49 -0.71
CA SER A 516 17.27 -14.49 -0.40
C SER A 516 17.56 -15.38 -1.62
N ALA A 517 16.53 -15.94 -2.23
CA ALA A 517 16.64 -16.76 -3.43
C ALA A 517 17.27 -15.99 -4.61
N MET A 518 16.90 -14.71 -4.79
CA MET A 518 17.55 -13.87 -5.80
C MET A 518 19.05 -13.67 -5.56
N ARG A 519 19.46 -13.46 -4.31
CA ARG A 519 20.89 -13.31 -3.95
C ARG A 519 21.67 -14.60 -4.15
N LEU A 520 21.01 -15.75 -3.98
CA LEU A 520 21.57 -17.06 -4.23
C LEU A 520 21.51 -17.49 -5.71
N GLN A 521 21.05 -16.59 -6.60
CA GLN A 521 20.85 -16.86 -8.04
C GLN A 521 19.81 -17.96 -8.33
N GLU A 522 18.91 -18.22 -7.38
CA GLU A 522 17.81 -19.18 -7.50
C GLU A 522 16.57 -18.49 -8.12
N ILE A 523 16.72 -17.99 -9.34
CA ILE A 523 15.73 -17.14 -10.00
C ILE A 523 14.37 -17.84 -10.12
N GLY A 524 14.36 -19.14 -10.47
CA GLY A 524 13.13 -19.93 -10.60
C GLY A 524 12.38 -20.09 -9.27
N VAL A 525 13.10 -20.30 -8.17
CA VAL A 525 12.53 -20.38 -6.80
C VAL A 525 11.96 -19.02 -6.38
N ALA A 526 12.71 -17.93 -6.60
CA ALA A 526 12.23 -16.57 -6.33
C ALA A 526 10.94 -16.25 -7.10
N ALA A 527 10.90 -16.64 -8.39
CA ALA A 527 9.73 -16.47 -9.24
C ALA A 527 8.54 -17.34 -8.76
N ALA A 528 8.78 -18.59 -8.36
CA ALA A 528 7.75 -19.49 -7.83
C ALA A 528 7.11 -18.94 -6.54
N TYR A 529 7.91 -18.38 -5.62
CA TYR A 529 7.38 -17.65 -4.46
C TYR A 529 6.57 -16.42 -4.86
N GLY A 530 7.01 -15.66 -5.85
CA GLY A 530 6.29 -14.50 -6.36
C GLY A 530 4.92 -14.87 -6.94
N VAL A 531 4.85 -15.94 -7.73
CA VAL A 531 3.59 -16.49 -8.26
C VAL A 531 2.70 -16.99 -7.13
N LEU A 532 3.24 -17.76 -6.17
CA LEU A 532 2.49 -18.25 -5.03
C LEU A 532 1.89 -17.10 -4.21
N LEU A 533 2.68 -16.06 -3.93
CA LEU A 533 2.22 -14.88 -3.21
C LEU A 533 1.10 -14.16 -3.97
N THR A 534 1.22 -14.06 -5.29
CA THR A 534 0.18 -13.48 -6.16
C THR A 534 -1.11 -14.30 -6.13
N VAL A 535 -1.00 -15.63 -6.21
CA VAL A 535 -2.16 -16.55 -6.15
C VAL A 535 -2.85 -16.48 -4.78
N LEU A 536 -2.09 -16.51 -3.68
CA LEU A 536 -2.63 -16.36 -2.34
C LEU A 536 -3.34 -15.01 -2.15
N SER A 537 -2.75 -13.93 -2.67
CA SER A 537 -3.36 -12.60 -2.66
C SER A 537 -4.65 -12.55 -3.45
N ALA A 538 -4.67 -13.09 -4.67
CA ALA A 538 -5.86 -13.17 -5.50
C ALA A 538 -6.96 -14.02 -4.86
N ALA A 539 -6.62 -15.18 -4.30
CA ALA A 539 -7.54 -16.06 -3.60
C ALA A 539 -8.18 -15.37 -2.40
N ALA A 540 -7.40 -14.68 -1.56
CA ALA A 540 -7.92 -13.92 -0.42
C ALA A 540 -8.86 -12.79 -0.88
N PHE A 541 -8.50 -12.06 -1.92
CA PHE A 541 -9.33 -11.00 -2.49
C PHE A 541 -10.67 -11.55 -3.05
N LEU A 542 -10.62 -12.63 -3.79
CA LEU A 542 -11.82 -13.23 -4.41
C LEU A 542 -12.77 -13.86 -3.38
N THR A 543 -12.23 -14.49 -2.35
CA THR A 543 -13.06 -15.18 -1.32
C THR A 543 -13.72 -14.19 -0.36
N TRP A 544 -13.03 -13.14 0.03
CA TRP A 544 -13.54 -12.16 1.00
C TRP A 544 -14.19 -10.96 0.31
N GLY A 545 -13.63 -10.49 -0.82
CA GLY A 545 -14.18 -9.38 -1.57
C GLY A 545 -15.54 -9.66 -2.24
N ARG A 546 -15.84 -10.93 -2.61
CA ARG A 546 -17.16 -11.33 -3.14
C ARG A 546 -18.25 -11.40 -2.06
N ARG A 547 -17.85 -11.52 -0.79
CA ARG A 547 -18.78 -11.58 0.36
C ARG A 547 -18.96 -10.23 1.05
N ALA A 548 -18.16 -9.22 0.68
CA ALA A 548 -18.28 -7.83 1.04
C ALA A 548 -19.11 -7.05 0.00
#